data_dec22ac81757eb60712f3590ec6af3bd
#
_entry.id   dec22ac81757eb60712f3590ec6af3bd
#
_cell.length_a   1.000
_cell.length_b   1.000
_cell.length_c   1.000
_cell.angle_alpha   90.00
_cell.angle_beta   90.00
_cell.angle_gamma   90.00
#
_symmetry.space_group_name_H-M   'P 1'
#
loop_
_entity.id
_entity.type
_entity.pdbx_description
1 polymer ?
#
loop_
_entity_poly.entity_id
_entity_poly.type
_entity_poly.pdbx_seq_one_letter_code
_entity_poly.pdbx_strand_id
1 'polypeptide(L)'
;MKQSPHASGKTLNLRAQVVKTLLAVQNGQSLASVLQQHMAIVSDKDRALYHELVLGCLRQWHALKQVTLPLLTKPLENQVVETCLYVGLYQLLCTRVAAHAAISETVEAAKQLGMESLSGVVNAILRRATRETEQFYDVLEQASNLPSWLAKRLKKDWGEQLAEISYELKQVAPLTLRVNTLQVSRDEYLEILEDEGIEAHACELSNVGIVLDDSLHIPSLPGFEVGGFSVQDEHAQLCATLLPDLNGKFVIDACAAPGGKTAHILEMYQPKKLIALDQDEKRLKRVSENLERLALNEKYVDIITADAVKWTSPELADCIVLDAPCSAIGVIRRHPDIRLLRQSGDIAKTVQLQKQILENMWQQLK
;
A
#
# COMPACT_ATOMS: atom_id res chain seq x y z
N MET A 1 27.54 -2.31 44.77
CA MET A 1 26.93 -2.61 43.47
C MET A 1 25.43 -2.86 43.66
N LYS A 2 24.59 -1.88 43.38
CA LYS A 2 23.12 -2.03 43.45
C LYS A 2 22.65 -2.29 42.03
N GLN A 3 22.09 -3.46 41.77
CA GLN A 3 21.43 -3.81 40.54
C GLN A 3 20.18 -2.95 40.37
N SER A 4 20.07 -2.26 39.23
CA SER A 4 18.88 -1.53 38.84
C SER A 4 17.73 -2.53 38.55
N PRO A 5 16.48 -2.23 38.94
CA PRO A 5 15.38 -3.14 38.72
C PRO A 5 15.05 -3.21 37.21
N HIS A 6 14.98 -4.44 36.72
CA HIS A 6 14.40 -4.74 35.40
C HIS A 6 13.00 -4.12 35.33
N ALA A 7 12.81 -3.14 34.44
CA ALA A 7 11.49 -2.71 34.04
C ALA A 7 10.77 -3.90 33.39
N SER A 8 9.79 -4.46 34.08
CA SER A 8 8.85 -5.43 33.53
C SER A 8 8.08 -4.75 32.39
N GLY A 9 8.47 -4.99 31.16
CA GLY A 9 7.83 -4.43 29.99
C GLY A 9 6.41 -4.98 29.90
N LYS A 10 5.42 -4.23 30.42
CA LYS A 10 4.01 -4.54 30.13
C LYS A 10 3.83 -4.56 28.62
N THR A 11 3.36 -5.68 28.10
CA THR A 11 3.01 -5.80 26.67
C THR A 11 1.98 -4.70 26.34
N LEU A 12 2.26 -3.90 25.34
CA LEU A 12 1.35 -2.86 24.87
C LEU A 12 0.04 -3.48 24.38
N ASN A 13 -1.09 -2.84 24.70
CA ASN A 13 -2.34 -3.25 24.09
C ASN A 13 -2.35 -2.99 22.59
N LEU A 14 -3.27 -3.60 21.86
CA LEU A 14 -3.33 -3.50 20.40
C LEU A 14 -3.42 -2.05 19.91
N ARG A 15 -4.23 -1.20 20.58
CA ARG A 15 -4.41 0.21 20.20
C ARG A 15 -3.13 1.02 20.36
N ALA A 16 -2.36 0.75 21.40
CA ALA A 16 -1.06 1.38 21.60
C ALA A 16 -0.06 0.98 20.49
N GLN A 17 -0.10 -0.28 20.03
CA GLN A 17 0.70 -0.74 18.91
C GLN A 17 0.29 -0.05 17.60
N VAL A 18 -1.02 0.06 17.33
CA VAL A 18 -1.57 0.81 16.19
C VAL A 18 -1.11 2.27 16.21
N VAL A 19 -1.26 2.94 17.36
CA VAL A 19 -0.82 4.35 17.51
C VAL A 19 0.66 4.50 17.23
N LYS A 20 1.53 3.61 17.71
CA LYS A 20 2.98 3.64 17.41
C LYS A 20 3.26 3.53 15.92
N THR A 21 2.56 2.64 15.22
CA THR A 21 2.71 2.48 13.77
C THR A 21 2.29 3.74 13.04
N LEU A 22 1.16 4.32 13.39
CA LEU A 22 0.68 5.57 12.79
C LEU A 22 1.62 6.74 13.05
N LEU A 23 2.19 6.84 14.25
CA LEU A 23 3.20 7.85 14.60
C LEU A 23 4.49 7.67 13.77
N ALA A 24 4.93 6.44 13.55
CA ALA A 24 6.09 6.17 12.72
C ALA A 24 5.86 6.63 11.26
N VAL A 25 4.66 6.39 10.72
CA VAL A 25 4.27 6.90 9.39
C VAL A 25 4.23 8.43 9.37
N GLN A 26 3.61 9.07 10.37
CA GLN A 26 3.60 10.54 10.48
C GLN A 26 5.01 11.15 10.53
N ASN A 27 5.98 10.41 11.10
CA ASN A 27 7.39 10.79 11.17
C ASN A 27 8.19 10.42 9.90
N GLY A 28 7.52 10.08 8.80
CA GLY A 28 8.13 9.91 7.49
C GLY A 28 8.53 8.48 7.13
N GLN A 29 8.24 7.47 7.96
CA GLN A 29 8.52 6.08 7.61
C GLN A 29 7.44 5.51 6.69
N SER A 30 7.83 4.70 5.70
CA SER A 30 6.85 4.06 4.82
C SER A 30 6.04 3.01 5.58
N LEU A 31 4.74 2.95 5.31
CA LEU A 31 3.84 1.98 5.94
C LEU A 31 4.33 0.54 5.72
N ALA A 32 4.78 0.20 4.52
CA ALA A 32 5.25 -1.14 4.20
C ALA A 32 6.39 -1.60 5.12
N SER A 33 7.36 -0.71 5.41
CA SER A 33 8.47 -1.00 6.30
C SER A 33 8.01 -1.16 7.76
N VAL A 34 7.19 -0.22 8.24
CA VAL A 34 6.74 -0.19 9.65
C VAL A 34 5.77 -1.33 9.93
N LEU A 35 4.86 -1.62 8.99
CA LEU A 35 3.85 -2.66 9.15
C LEU A 35 4.50 -4.03 9.33
N GLN A 36 5.48 -4.37 8.50
CA GLN A 36 6.20 -5.64 8.61
C GLN A 36 6.90 -5.80 9.97
N GLN A 37 7.55 -4.73 10.46
CA GLN A 37 8.24 -4.76 11.75
C GLN A 37 7.27 -4.90 12.93
N HIS A 38 6.16 -4.18 12.91
CA HIS A 38 5.23 -4.14 14.03
C HIS A 38 4.27 -5.34 14.02
N MET A 39 3.91 -5.87 12.86
CA MET A 39 3.12 -7.11 12.75
C MET A 39 3.80 -8.31 13.42
N ALA A 40 5.11 -8.36 13.45
CA ALA A 40 5.87 -9.44 14.08
C ALA A 40 5.63 -9.56 15.61
N ILE A 41 5.20 -8.47 16.25
CA ILE A 41 4.94 -8.42 17.71
C ILE A 41 3.44 -8.46 18.05
N VAL A 42 2.57 -8.46 17.04
CA VAL A 42 1.11 -8.57 17.21
C VAL A 42 0.72 -10.05 17.27
N SER A 43 -0.14 -10.42 18.23
CA SER A 43 -0.64 -11.79 18.33
C SER A 43 -1.49 -12.16 17.09
N ASP A 44 -1.45 -13.43 16.67
CA ASP A 44 -2.15 -13.88 15.45
C ASP A 44 -3.63 -13.53 15.45
N LYS A 45 -4.31 -13.68 16.58
CA LYS A 45 -5.74 -13.35 16.75
C LYS A 45 -6.06 -11.85 16.58
N ASP A 46 -5.07 -10.99 16.79
CA ASP A 46 -5.23 -9.54 16.75
C ASP A 46 -4.76 -8.93 15.42
N ARG A 47 -4.10 -9.71 14.55
CA ARG A 47 -3.52 -9.22 13.28
C ARG A 47 -4.54 -8.60 12.35
N ALA A 48 -5.71 -9.22 12.20
CA ALA A 48 -6.77 -8.69 11.34
C ALA A 48 -7.26 -7.31 11.83
N LEU A 49 -7.53 -7.20 13.13
CA LEU A 49 -7.97 -5.93 13.70
C LEU A 49 -6.85 -4.87 13.68
N TYR A 50 -5.62 -5.27 13.95
CA TYR A 50 -4.46 -4.37 13.85
C TYR A 50 -4.34 -3.78 12.45
N HIS A 51 -4.40 -4.64 11.43
CA HIS A 51 -4.29 -4.25 10.02
C HIS A 51 -5.43 -3.32 9.62
N GLU A 52 -6.68 -3.67 10.01
CA GLU A 52 -7.85 -2.84 9.78
C GLU A 52 -7.70 -1.45 10.41
N LEU A 53 -7.29 -1.37 11.67
CA LEU A 53 -7.14 -0.09 12.37
C LEU A 53 -6.02 0.78 11.77
N VAL A 54 -4.89 0.19 11.39
CA VAL A 54 -3.78 0.93 10.78
C VAL A 54 -4.18 1.48 9.40
N LEU A 55 -4.65 0.60 8.52
CA LEU A 55 -5.00 1.01 7.16
C LEU A 55 -6.21 1.93 7.12
N GLY A 56 -7.23 1.61 7.92
CA GLY A 56 -8.45 2.39 8.00
C GLY A 56 -8.21 3.81 8.53
N CYS A 57 -7.44 3.95 9.62
CA CYS A 57 -7.06 5.26 10.13
C CYS A 57 -6.27 6.08 9.10
N LEU A 58 -5.32 5.47 8.39
CA LEU A 58 -4.58 6.16 7.33
C LEU A 58 -5.48 6.55 6.15
N ARG A 59 -6.41 5.66 5.79
CA ARG A 59 -7.37 5.90 4.71
C ARG A 59 -8.32 7.04 5.05
N GLN A 60 -8.73 7.16 6.33
CA GLN A 60 -9.65 8.18 6.82
C GLN A 60 -8.94 9.36 7.53
N TRP A 61 -7.62 9.48 7.44
CA TRP A 61 -6.82 10.39 8.26
C TRP A 61 -7.31 11.85 8.27
N HIS A 62 -7.49 12.41 7.09
CA HIS A 62 -7.90 13.81 6.96
C HIS A 62 -9.36 14.04 7.35
N ALA A 63 -10.23 13.04 7.15
CA ALA A 63 -11.61 13.10 7.60
C ALA A 63 -11.70 12.98 9.13
N LEU A 64 -10.96 12.06 9.75
CA LEU A 64 -10.87 11.93 11.22
C LEU A 64 -10.36 13.23 11.86
N LYS A 65 -9.42 13.91 11.21
CA LYS A 65 -9.00 15.24 11.64
C LYS A 65 -10.16 16.24 11.65
N GLN A 66 -10.98 16.25 10.59
CA GLN A 66 -12.14 17.13 10.50
C GLN A 66 -13.21 16.79 11.54
N VAL A 67 -13.46 15.51 11.79
CA VAL A 67 -14.36 15.03 12.86
C VAL A 67 -13.84 15.46 14.24
N THR A 68 -12.54 15.46 14.44
CA THR A 68 -11.94 15.79 15.75
C THR A 68 -12.04 17.27 16.08
N LEU A 69 -11.94 18.17 15.10
CA LEU A 69 -11.92 19.62 15.32
C LEU A 69 -13.09 20.15 16.15
N PRO A 70 -14.39 19.86 15.88
CA PRO A 70 -15.52 20.35 16.65
C PRO A 70 -15.64 19.73 18.05
N LEU A 71 -14.92 18.63 18.30
CA LEU A 71 -14.87 17.98 19.61
C LEU A 71 -13.91 18.64 20.58
N LEU A 72 -13.01 19.47 20.05
CA LEU A 72 -11.95 20.12 20.82
C LEU A 72 -12.33 21.54 21.22
N THR A 73 -12.08 21.91 22.47
CA THR A 73 -12.17 23.29 22.94
C THR A 73 -10.92 24.11 22.66
N LYS A 74 -9.78 23.43 22.49
CA LYS A 74 -8.46 24.00 22.15
C LYS A 74 -7.73 23.05 21.21
N PRO A 75 -6.88 23.54 20.30
CA PRO A 75 -6.04 22.68 19.47
C PRO A 75 -5.23 21.70 20.33
N LEU A 76 -5.12 20.45 19.85
CA LEU A 76 -4.24 19.47 20.45
C LEU A 76 -2.80 19.71 19.96
N GLU A 77 -1.89 19.91 20.90
CA GLU A 77 -0.46 20.08 20.61
C GLU A 77 0.29 18.73 20.70
N ASN A 78 -0.36 17.70 21.26
CA ASN A 78 0.25 16.39 21.48
C ASN A 78 -0.18 15.40 20.40
N GLN A 79 0.76 15.04 19.54
CA GLN A 79 0.57 14.12 18.41
C GLN A 79 0.13 12.71 18.85
N VAL A 80 0.60 12.22 20.01
CA VAL A 80 0.19 10.90 20.52
C VAL A 80 -1.29 10.90 20.89
N VAL A 81 -1.75 11.94 21.59
CA VAL A 81 -3.16 12.10 21.97
C VAL A 81 -4.05 12.27 20.74
N GLU A 82 -3.63 13.06 19.77
CA GLU A 82 -4.33 13.24 18.51
C GLU A 82 -4.49 11.90 17.77
N THR A 83 -3.40 11.13 17.66
CA THR A 83 -3.43 9.81 17.02
C THR A 83 -4.30 8.81 17.78
N CYS A 84 -4.29 8.82 19.13
CA CYS A 84 -5.22 8.03 19.94
C CYS A 84 -6.67 8.37 19.63
N LEU A 85 -7.00 9.67 19.49
CA LEU A 85 -8.36 10.09 19.15
C LEU A 85 -8.76 9.58 17.75
N TYR A 86 -7.87 9.65 16.76
CA TYR A 86 -8.17 9.10 15.43
C TYR A 86 -8.42 7.60 15.46
N VAL A 87 -7.63 6.83 16.20
CA VAL A 87 -7.85 5.39 16.38
C VAL A 87 -9.18 5.11 17.10
N GLY A 88 -9.51 5.87 18.14
CA GLY A 88 -10.77 5.74 18.85
C GLY A 88 -11.98 6.09 17.99
N LEU A 89 -11.92 7.24 17.30
CA LEU A 89 -13.00 7.70 16.41
C LEU A 89 -13.19 6.75 15.22
N TYR A 90 -12.11 6.26 14.62
CA TYR A 90 -12.21 5.27 13.54
C TYR A 90 -12.96 4.01 14.01
N GLN A 91 -12.65 3.49 15.19
CA GLN A 91 -13.35 2.34 15.74
C GLN A 91 -14.85 2.63 15.95
N LEU A 92 -15.19 3.81 16.49
CA LEU A 92 -16.57 4.18 16.78
C LEU A 92 -17.42 4.44 15.53
N LEU A 93 -16.82 4.97 14.47
CA LEU A 93 -17.54 5.43 13.28
C LEU A 93 -17.44 4.46 12.10
N CYS A 94 -16.36 3.66 12.01
CA CYS A 94 -16.05 2.88 10.82
C CYS A 94 -15.95 1.37 11.06
N THR A 95 -16.07 0.90 12.30
CA THR A 95 -15.95 -0.54 12.61
C THR A 95 -17.10 -1.06 13.43
N ARG A 96 -17.17 -2.40 13.55
CA ARG A 96 -18.16 -3.09 14.43
C ARG A 96 -17.64 -3.29 15.85
N VAL A 97 -16.53 -2.67 16.23
CA VAL A 97 -16.00 -2.76 17.60
C VAL A 97 -17.00 -2.11 18.56
N ALA A 98 -17.34 -2.81 19.65
CA ALA A 98 -18.27 -2.28 20.66
C ALA A 98 -17.72 -0.96 21.23
N ALA A 99 -18.57 0.06 21.33
CA ALA A 99 -18.18 1.41 21.74
C ALA A 99 -17.43 1.46 23.07
N HIS A 100 -17.86 0.65 24.07
CA HIS A 100 -17.19 0.59 25.36
C HIS A 100 -15.75 0.05 25.23
N ALA A 101 -15.52 -0.96 24.37
CA ALA A 101 -14.20 -1.52 24.13
C ALA A 101 -13.32 -0.54 23.35
N ALA A 102 -13.87 0.12 22.29
CA ALA A 102 -13.17 1.15 21.55
C ALA A 102 -12.65 2.27 22.46
N ILE A 103 -13.49 2.74 23.40
CA ILE A 103 -13.11 3.81 24.34
C ILE A 103 -12.10 3.30 25.37
N SER A 104 -12.40 2.20 26.09
CA SER A 104 -11.55 1.73 27.19
C SER A 104 -10.16 1.36 26.72
N GLU A 105 -10.04 0.64 25.60
CA GLU A 105 -8.75 0.22 25.05
C GLU A 105 -7.94 1.39 24.48
N THR A 106 -8.60 2.41 23.91
CA THR A 106 -7.92 3.61 23.43
C THR A 106 -7.42 4.49 24.58
N VAL A 107 -8.19 4.61 25.66
CA VAL A 107 -7.78 5.31 26.87
C VAL A 107 -6.58 4.62 27.54
N GLU A 108 -6.63 3.29 27.60
CA GLU A 108 -5.50 2.50 28.13
C GLU A 108 -4.25 2.65 27.22
N ALA A 109 -4.43 2.67 25.92
CA ALA A 109 -3.33 2.94 24.97
C ALA A 109 -2.67 4.30 25.24
N ALA A 110 -3.46 5.35 25.47
CA ALA A 110 -2.91 6.67 25.81
C ALA A 110 -2.06 6.64 27.10
N LYS A 111 -2.52 5.92 28.12
CA LYS A 111 -1.73 5.74 29.37
C LYS A 111 -0.44 4.98 29.12
N GLN A 112 -0.50 3.86 28.40
CA GLN A 112 0.68 3.05 28.07
C GLN A 112 1.72 3.79 27.23
N LEU A 113 1.27 4.80 26.47
CA LEU A 113 2.13 5.69 25.68
C LEU A 113 2.60 6.94 26.45
N GLY A 114 2.43 6.95 27.78
CA GLY A 114 2.92 8.04 28.64
C GLY A 114 2.02 9.26 28.70
N MET A 115 0.78 9.16 28.19
CA MET A 115 -0.20 10.26 28.17
C MET A 115 -1.26 10.10 29.28
N GLU A 116 -0.88 9.62 30.44
CA GLU A 116 -1.83 9.35 31.53
C GLU A 116 -2.62 10.59 31.96
N SER A 117 -1.95 11.75 32.06
CA SER A 117 -2.59 13.03 32.41
C SER A 117 -3.63 13.51 31.37
N LEU A 118 -3.53 13.09 30.13
CA LEU A 118 -4.44 13.43 29.02
C LEU A 118 -5.44 12.32 28.69
N SER A 119 -5.33 11.17 29.35
CA SER A 119 -6.24 10.03 29.12
C SER A 119 -7.70 10.35 29.41
N GLY A 120 -7.94 11.24 30.40
CA GLY A 120 -9.28 11.77 30.71
C GLY A 120 -9.89 12.60 29.56
N VAL A 121 -9.05 13.36 28.83
CA VAL A 121 -9.47 14.11 27.65
C VAL A 121 -9.86 13.16 26.52
N VAL A 122 -9.04 12.15 26.26
CA VAL A 122 -9.36 11.09 25.25
C VAL A 122 -10.71 10.45 25.59
N ASN A 123 -10.93 10.03 26.84
CA ASN A 123 -12.18 9.44 27.27
C ASN A 123 -13.39 10.37 27.07
N ALA A 124 -13.25 11.64 27.46
CA ALA A 124 -14.35 12.60 27.35
C ALA A 124 -14.76 12.85 25.89
N ILE A 125 -13.77 13.02 25.00
CA ILE A 125 -14.00 13.25 23.57
C ILE A 125 -14.65 12.04 22.91
N LEU A 126 -14.12 10.82 23.15
CA LEU A 126 -14.70 9.61 22.57
C LEU A 126 -16.11 9.31 23.09
N ARG A 127 -16.39 9.57 24.38
CA ARG A 127 -17.76 9.49 24.92
C ARG A 127 -18.71 10.54 24.34
N ARG A 128 -18.22 11.73 24.01
CA ARG A 128 -19.02 12.73 23.32
C ARG A 128 -19.33 12.25 21.90
N ALA A 129 -18.36 11.69 21.19
CA ALA A 129 -18.56 11.16 19.84
C ALA A 129 -19.63 10.06 19.80
N THR A 130 -19.76 9.20 20.83
CA THR A 130 -20.81 8.17 20.87
C THR A 130 -22.21 8.74 21.06
N ARG A 131 -22.38 9.96 21.55
CA ARG A 131 -23.69 10.61 21.70
C ARG A 131 -24.10 11.41 20.46
N GLU A 132 -23.14 11.80 19.66
CA GLU A 132 -23.32 12.66 18.47
C GLU A 132 -22.92 11.92 17.19
N THR A 133 -23.05 10.57 17.17
CA THR A 133 -22.52 9.68 16.12
C THR A 133 -23.00 10.06 14.73
N GLU A 134 -24.31 10.35 14.53
CA GLU A 134 -24.87 10.69 13.22
C GLU A 134 -24.21 11.91 12.62
N GLN A 135 -24.05 12.98 13.40
CA GLN A 135 -23.42 14.22 12.95
C GLN A 135 -21.97 13.99 12.51
N PHE A 136 -21.22 13.15 13.24
CA PHE A 136 -19.82 12.89 12.90
C PHE A 136 -19.67 11.91 11.73
N TYR A 137 -20.65 11.02 11.54
CA TYR A 137 -20.71 10.17 10.37
C TYR A 137 -20.88 10.99 9.10
N ASP A 138 -21.79 11.95 9.07
CA ASP A 138 -21.99 12.87 7.95
C ASP A 138 -20.72 13.66 7.63
N VAL A 139 -20.03 14.17 8.66
CA VAL A 139 -18.74 14.86 8.48
C VAL A 139 -17.69 13.94 7.87
N LEU A 140 -17.62 12.69 8.34
CA LEU A 140 -16.66 11.70 7.83
C LEU A 140 -16.92 11.38 6.36
N GLU A 141 -18.19 11.22 5.96
CA GLU A 141 -18.57 10.93 4.59
C GLU A 141 -18.28 12.10 3.65
N GLN A 142 -18.62 13.30 4.05
CA GLN A 142 -18.46 14.50 3.22
C GLN A 142 -17.04 15.03 3.18
N ALA A 143 -16.22 14.71 4.19
CA ALA A 143 -14.86 15.19 4.28
C ALA A 143 -13.99 14.71 3.12
N SER A 144 -13.20 15.62 2.56
CA SER A 144 -12.11 15.23 1.66
C SER A 144 -11.02 14.51 2.45
N ASN A 145 -10.69 13.29 2.01
CA ASN A 145 -9.60 12.48 2.61
C ASN A 145 -8.25 12.72 1.96
N LEU A 146 -8.08 13.84 1.31
CA LEU A 146 -6.85 14.23 0.63
C LEU A 146 -6.18 15.39 1.36
N PRO A 147 -4.84 15.44 1.38
CA PRO A 147 -4.14 16.63 1.83
C PRO A 147 -4.51 17.83 0.95
N SER A 148 -4.59 19.01 1.55
CA SER A 148 -5.13 20.22 0.90
C SER A 148 -4.43 20.55 -0.44
N TRP A 149 -3.13 20.32 -0.55
CA TRP A 149 -2.38 20.56 -1.78
C TRP A 149 -2.83 19.63 -2.92
N LEU A 150 -3.09 18.35 -2.60
CA LEU A 150 -3.53 17.36 -3.59
C LEU A 150 -4.98 17.61 -4.01
N ALA A 151 -5.87 17.91 -3.07
CA ALA A 151 -7.25 18.29 -3.36
C ALA A 151 -7.31 19.51 -4.28
N LYS A 152 -6.49 20.55 -4.02
CA LYS A 152 -6.39 21.73 -4.89
C LYS A 152 -5.89 21.39 -6.29
N ARG A 153 -4.90 20.49 -6.39
CA ARG A 153 -4.35 20.07 -7.67
C ARG A 153 -5.37 19.28 -8.49
N LEU A 154 -6.02 18.28 -7.87
CA LEU A 154 -7.06 17.49 -8.52
C LEU A 154 -8.24 18.36 -8.94
N LYS A 155 -8.67 19.33 -8.12
CA LYS A 155 -9.71 20.27 -8.49
C LYS A 155 -9.36 21.10 -9.73
N LYS A 156 -8.09 21.52 -9.84
CA LYS A 156 -7.61 22.25 -11.02
C LYS A 156 -7.61 21.39 -12.28
N ASP A 157 -7.20 20.12 -12.16
CA ASP A 157 -6.98 19.25 -13.31
C ASP A 157 -8.26 18.49 -13.72
N TRP A 158 -9.20 18.21 -12.78
CA TRP A 158 -10.40 17.38 -12.98
C TRP A 158 -11.74 18.10 -12.69
N GLY A 159 -11.71 19.33 -12.21
CA GLY A 159 -12.90 20.15 -12.02
C GLY A 159 -14.00 19.50 -11.18
N GLU A 160 -15.16 19.28 -11.79
CA GLU A 160 -16.35 18.71 -11.13
C GLU A 160 -16.21 17.24 -10.77
N GLN A 161 -15.34 16.49 -11.44
CA GLN A 161 -15.08 15.07 -11.14
C GLN A 161 -14.35 14.86 -9.79
N LEU A 162 -13.88 15.94 -9.15
CA LEU A 162 -13.18 15.82 -7.85
C LEU A 162 -14.00 15.09 -6.79
N ALA A 163 -15.31 15.27 -6.76
CA ALA A 163 -16.18 14.61 -5.77
C ALA A 163 -16.17 13.08 -5.95
N GLU A 164 -16.34 12.61 -7.17
CA GLU A 164 -16.29 11.21 -7.53
C GLU A 164 -14.90 10.61 -7.28
N ILE A 165 -13.84 11.27 -7.74
CA ILE A 165 -12.46 10.87 -7.48
C ILE A 165 -12.19 10.77 -5.97
N SER A 166 -12.64 11.74 -5.18
CA SER A 166 -12.45 11.73 -3.73
C SER A 166 -13.20 10.58 -3.06
N TYR A 167 -14.39 10.25 -3.53
CA TYR A 167 -15.17 9.10 -3.07
C TYR A 167 -14.45 7.79 -3.38
N GLU A 168 -14.04 7.57 -4.63
CA GLU A 168 -13.33 6.38 -5.05
C GLU A 168 -11.99 6.19 -4.31
N LEU A 169 -11.27 7.26 -4.06
CA LEU A 169 -10.02 7.19 -3.30
C LEU A 169 -10.19 6.81 -1.82
N LYS A 170 -11.41 6.87 -1.28
CA LYS A 170 -11.72 6.37 0.08
C LYS A 170 -11.93 4.86 0.11
N GLN A 171 -12.30 4.25 -1.01
CA GLN A 171 -12.64 2.83 -1.07
C GLN A 171 -11.41 1.94 -0.86
N VAL A 172 -11.63 0.71 -0.44
CA VAL A 172 -10.60 -0.33 -0.41
C VAL A 172 -10.23 -0.66 -1.86
N ALA A 173 -8.95 -0.83 -2.13
CA ALA A 173 -8.52 -1.26 -3.45
C ALA A 173 -8.96 -2.71 -3.70
N PRO A 174 -9.47 -3.03 -4.91
CA PRO A 174 -9.79 -4.40 -5.26
C PRO A 174 -8.54 -5.28 -5.20
N LEU A 175 -8.68 -6.53 -4.82
CA LEU A 175 -7.60 -7.51 -4.91
C LEU A 175 -7.59 -8.09 -6.31
N THR A 176 -6.60 -7.71 -7.11
CA THR A 176 -6.48 -8.15 -8.49
C THR A 176 -5.30 -9.10 -8.66
N LEU A 177 -5.56 -10.23 -9.29
CA LEU A 177 -4.59 -11.25 -9.62
C LEU A 177 -4.27 -11.21 -11.11
N ARG A 178 -3.03 -11.50 -11.46
CA ARG A 178 -2.59 -11.86 -12.81
C ARG A 178 -2.28 -13.34 -12.83
N VAL A 179 -3.04 -14.09 -13.58
CA VAL A 179 -2.85 -15.54 -13.73
C VAL A 179 -1.58 -15.83 -14.53
N ASN A 180 -0.77 -16.76 -14.07
CA ASN A 180 0.39 -17.26 -14.79
C ASN A 180 -0.06 -18.29 -15.84
N THR A 181 -0.26 -17.83 -17.07
CA THR A 181 -0.79 -18.65 -18.16
C THR A 181 0.14 -19.74 -18.67
N LEU A 182 1.39 -19.78 -18.19
CA LEU A 182 2.29 -20.93 -18.39
C LEU A 182 1.89 -22.15 -17.55
N GLN A 183 1.07 -21.96 -16.52
CA GLN A 183 0.65 -23.02 -15.58
C GLN A 183 -0.83 -23.34 -15.67
N VAL A 184 -1.69 -22.33 -15.77
CA VAL A 184 -3.14 -22.45 -15.77
C VAL A 184 -3.77 -21.34 -16.58
N SER A 185 -4.83 -21.58 -17.34
CA SER A 185 -5.56 -20.51 -18.01
C SER A 185 -6.37 -19.68 -16.99
N ARG A 186 -6.77 -18.47 -17.39
CA ARG A 186 -7.61 -17.61 -16.54
C ARG A 186 -8.95 -18.27 -16.21
N ASP A 187 -9.56 -18.90 -17.21
CA ASP A 187 -10.89 -19.49 -17.06
C ASP A 187 -10.84 -20.73 -16.15
N GLU A 188 -9.84 -21.60 -16.30
CA GLU A 188 -9.61 -22.73 -15.38
C GLU A 188 -9.32 -22.24 -13.95
N TYR A 189 -8.60 -21.13 -13.79
CA TYR A 189 -8.31 -20.61 -12.45
C TYR A 189 -9.57 -19.98 -11.80
N LEU A 190 -10.48 -19.39 -12.59
CA LEU A 190 -11.80 -18.96 -12.10
C LEU A 190 -12.64 -20.14 -11.60
N GLU A 191 -12.64 -21.28 -12.32
CA GLU A 191 -13.30 -22.51 -11.88
C GLU A 191 -12.70 -23.02 -10.55
N ILE A 192 -11.37 -23.01 -10.42
CA ILE A 192 -10.70 -23.38 -9.15
C ILE A 192 -11.13 -22.48 -8.00
N LEU A 193 -11.27 -21.17 -8.23
CA LEU A 193 -11.72 -20.22 -7.19
C LEU A 193 -13.18 -20.47 -6.81
N GLU A 194 -14.05 -20.76 -7.78
CA GLU A 194 -15.46 -21.07 -7.56
C GLU A 194 -15.61 -22.37 -6.73
N ASP A 195 -14.85 -23.42 -7.06
CA ASP A 195 -14.85 -24.69 -6.32
C ASP A 195 -14.41 -24.52 -4.85
N GLU A 196 -13.53 -23.56 -4.57
CA GLU A 196 -13.09 -23.18 -3.21
C GLU A 196 -14.04 -22.16 -2.53
N GLY A 197 -15.13 -21.79 -3.19
CA GLY A 197 -16.12 -20.85 -2.67
C GLY A 197 -15.62 -19.41 -2.60
N ILE A 198 -14.68 -19.05 -3.47
CA ILE A 198 -14.09 -17.70 -3.54
C ILE A 198 -14.76 -16.93 -4.69
N GLU A 199 -15.50 -15.88 -4.37
CA GLU A 199 -16.14 -15.02 -5.35
C GLU A 199 -15.11 -14.19 -6.11
N ALA A 200 -15.10 -14.32 -7.44
CA ALA A 200 -14.15 -13.67 -8.33
C ALA A 200 -14.72 -13.50 -9.72
N HIS A 201 -14.20 -12.53 -10.46
CA HIS A 201 -14.59 -12.31 -11.85
C HIS A 201 -13.41 -11.88 -12.72
N ALA A 202 -13.53 -12.10 -14.04
CA ALA A 202 -12.52 -11.71 -15.00
C ALA A 202 -12.38 -10.17 -15.06
N CYS A 203 -11.14 -9.68 -15.19
CA CYS A 203 -10.88 -8.30 -15.51
C CYS A 203 -11.46 -7.91 -16.88
N GLU A 204 -11.87 -6.65 -17.04
CA GLU A 204 -12.45 -6.15 -18.29
C GLU A 204 -11.40 -5.95 -19.40
N LEU A 205 -10.21 -5.46 -19.03
CA LEU A 205 -9.17 -5.05 -19.98
C LEU A 205 -8.05 -6.08 -20.10
N SER A 206 -7.73 -6.77 -19.02
CA SER A 206 -6.67 -7.78 -19.00
C SER A 206 -7.25 -9.16 -19.26
N ASN A 207 -6.74 -9.85 -20.28
CA ASN A 207 -7.14 -11.23 -20.61
C ASN A 207 -6.56 -12.29 -19.66
N VAL A 208 -5.69 -11.92 -18.74
CA VAL A 208 -5.09 -12.79 -17.71
C VAL A 208 -5.42 -12.32 -16.30
N GLY A 209 -6.21 -11.25 -16.17
CA GLY A 209 -6.57 -10.63 -14.92
C GLY A 209 -7.85 -11.19 -14.30
N ILE A 210 -7.85 -11.30 -12.96
CA ILE A 210 -9.01 -11.68 -12.14
C ILE A 210 -9.11 -10.70 -10.99
N VAL A 211 -10.32 -10.24 -10.68
CA VAL A 211 -10.62 -9.46 -9.46
C VAL A 211 -11.31 -10.38 -8.47
N LEU A 212 -10.83 -10.35 -7.22
CA LEU A 212 -11.50 -11.00 -6.10
C LEU A 212 -12.44 -10.00 -5.43
N ASP A 213 -13.66 -10.43 -5.12
CA ASP A 213 -14.68 -9.56 -4.52
C ASP A 213 -14.38 -9.27 -3.05
N ASP A 214 -13.68 -10.17 -2.39
CA ASP A 214 -13.26 -10.04 -1.00
C ASP A 214 -11.75 -9.83 -0.83
N SER A 215 -11.36 -9.20 0.29
CA SER A 215 -9.97 -9.10 0.72
C SER A 215 -9.55 -10.38 1.42
N LEU A 216 -8.80 -11.24 0.73
CA LEU A 216 -8.33 -12.53 1.24
C LEU A 216 -6.84 -12.52 1.59
N HIS A 217 -6.43 -13.49 2.39
CA HIS A 217 -5.02 -13.72 2.70
C HIS A 217 -4.35 -14.40 1.50
N ILE A 218 -3.55 -13.65 0.75
CA ILE A 218 -2.97 -14.07 -0.54
C ILE A 218 -2.26 -15.43 -0.48
N PRO A 219 -1.40 -15.72 0.53
CA PRO A 219 -0.74 -17.01 0.62
C PRO A 219 -1.69 -18.22 0.81
N SER A 220 -2.93 -18.00 1.25
CA SER A 220 -3.92 -19.08 1.38
C SER A 220 -4.76 -19.33 0.13
N LEU A 221 -4.59 -18.52 -0.90
CA LEU A 221 -5.28 -18.74 -2.18
C LEU A 221 -4.70 -19.96 -2.90
N PRO A 222 -5.56 -20.79 -3.55
CA PRO A 222 -5.11 -21.96 -4.29
C PRO A 222 -4.08 -21.56 -5.35
N GLY A 223 -3.01 -22.34 -5.48
CA GLY A 223 -1.98 -22.13 -6.48
C GLY A 223 -0.95 -21.04 -6.17
N PHE A 224 -1.00 -20.34 -5.02
CA PHE A 224 -0.01 -19.32 -4.68
C PHE A 224 1.41 -19.89 -4.59
N GLU A 225 1.60 -20.95 -3.81
CA GLU A 225 2.91 -21.58 -3.55
C GLU A 225 3.56 -22.17 -4.81
N VAL A 226 2.74 -22.59 -5.77
CA VAL A 226 3.22 -23.16 -7.04
C VAL A 226 3.30 -22.10 -8.17
N GLY A 227 3.03 -20.84 -7.86
CA GLY A 227 3.20 -19.74 -8.82
C GLY A 227 2.10 -19.63 -9.86
N GLY A 228 0.88 -20.10 -9.57
CA GLY A 228 -0.28 -20.01 -10.47
C GLY A 228 -0.71 -18.58 -10.77
N PHE A 229 -0.31 -17.60 -9.92
CA PHE A 229 -0.65 -16.19 -10.11
C PHE A 229 0.33 -15.22 -9.42
N SER A 230 0.18 -13.95 -9.78
CA SER A 230 0.80 -12.78 -9.12
C SER A 230 -0.27 -11.77 -8.72
N VAL A 231 -0.01 -11.00 -7.65
CA VAL A 231 -0.87 -9.84 -7.33
C VAL A 231 -0.41 -8.64 -8.14
N GLN A 232 -1.26 -8.16 -9.02
CA GLN A 232 -0.96 -6.99 -9.86
C GLN A 232 -2.26 -6.30 -10.29
N ASP A 233 -2.29 -4.96 -10.20
CA ASP A 233 -3.42 -4.18 -10.73
C ASP A 233 -3.64 -4.43 -12.21
N GLU A 234 -4.91 -4.44 -12.65
CA GLU A 234 -5.29 -4.66 -14.03
C GLU A 234 -4.55 -3.73 -15.00
N HIS A 235 -4.52 -2.42 -14.71
CA HIS A 235 -3.82 -1.46 -15.58
C HIS A 235 -2.30 -1.71 -15.66
N ALA A 236 -1.68 -2.22 -14.60
CA ALA A 236 -0.27 -2.60 -14.63
C ALA A 236 -0.02 -3.86 -15.49
N GLN A 237 -1.02 -4.74 -15.61
CA GLN A 237 -0.96 -5.91 -16.48
C GLN A 237 -0.94 -5.51 -17.97
N LEU A 238 -1.63 -4.44 -18.36
CA LEU A 238 -1.67 -3.96 -19.74
C LEU A 238 -0.31 -3.56 -20.29
N CYS A 239 0.65 -3.23 -19.44
CA CYS A 239 2.00 -2.87 -19.87
C CYS A 239 2.62 -3.93 -20.79
N ALA A 240 2.53 -5.21 -20.40
CA ALA A 240 3.14 -6.29 -21.18
C ALA A 240 2.42 -6.54 -22.53
N THR A 241 1.11 -6.29 -22.61
CA THR A 241 0.33 -6.43 -23.85
C THR A 241 0.63 -5.34 -24.90
N LEU A 242 1.21 -4.22 -24.48
CA LEU A 242 1.61 -3.12 -25.35
C LEU A 242 3.01 -3.29 -25.93
N LEU A 243 3.76 -4.29 -25.46
CA LEU A 243 5.13 -4.55 -25.95
C LEU A 243 5.09 -5.23 -27.32
N PRO A 244 6.12 -4.99 -28.16
CA PRO A 244 6.30 -5.77 -29.38
C PRO A 244 6.65 -7.21 -29.04
N ASP A 245 6.75 -8.08 -30.05
CA ASP A 245 7.26 -9.45 -29.86
C ASP A 245 8.70 -9.41 -29.32
N LEU A 246 8.89 -9.93 -28.12
CA LEU A 246 10.17 -9.97 -27.41
C LEU A 246 10.90 -11.30 -27.51
N ASN A 247 10.39 -12.28 -28.26
CA ASN A 247 11.04 -13.56 -28.45
C ASN A 247 12.41 -13.39 -29.11
N GLY A 248 13.45 -13.94 -28.50
CA GLY A 248 14.83 -13.81 -28.95
C GLY A 248 15.44 -12.38 -28.88
N LYS A 249 14.77 -11.43 -28.23
CA LYS A 249 15.23 -10.04 -28.08
C LYS A 249 16.04 -9.83 -26.82
N PHE A 250 16.87 -8.78 -26.82
CA PHE A 250 17.49 -8.26 -25.61
C PHE A 250 16.61 -7.16 -25.01
N VAL A 251 16.17 -7.37 -23.76
CA VAL A 251 15.21 -6.51 -23.07
C VAL A 251 15.83 -5.95 -21.78
N ILE A 252 15.54 -4.70 -21.47
CA ILE A 252 15.85 -4.08 -20.18
C ILE A 252 14.54 -3.71 -19.49
N ASP A 253 14.31 -4.19 -18.26
CA ASP A 253 13.28 -3.71 -17.36
C ASP A 253 13.94 -2.75 -16.36
N ALA A 254 13.82 -1.46 -16.61
CA ALA A 254 14.40 -0.42 -15.79
C ALA A 254 13.44 -0.02 -14.67
N CYS A 255 13.97 0.08 -13.43
CA CYS A 255 13.20 0.23 -12.19
C CYS A 255 12.30 -1.00 -11.92
N ALA A 256 12.86 -2.20 -12.10
CA ALA A 256 12.13 -3.46 -12.20
C ALA A 256 11.47 -3.91 -10.88
N ALA A 257 12.03 -3.54 -9.72
CA ALA A 257 11.57 -4.10 -8.44
C ALA A 257 10.14 -3.66 -8.06
N PRO A 258 9.29 -4.59 -7.61
CA PRO A 258 9.57 -5.95 -7.11
C PRO A 258 9.47 -7.07 -8.15
N GLY A 259 9.50 -6.80 -9.46
CA GLY A 259 9.56 -7.81 -10.51
C GLY A 259 8.25 -8.17 -11.18
N GLY A 260 7.17 -7.43 -10.92
CA GLY A 260 5.86 -7.73 -11.50
C GLY A 260 5.82 -7.64 -13.04
N LYS A 261 6.51 -6.65 -13.63
CA LYS A 261 6.63 -6.49 -15.09
C LYS A 261 7.66 -7.46 -15.67
N THR A 262 8.80 -7.63 -15.00
CA THR A 262 9.81 -8.65 -15.34
C THR A 262 9.16 -10.04 -15.48
N ALA A 263 8.40 -10.47 -14.46
CA ALA A 263 7.72 -11.75 -14.48
C ALA A 263 6.71 -11.84 -15.62
N HIS A 264 5.89 -10.81 -15.83
CA HIS A 264 4.88 -10.81 -16.90
C HIS A 264 5.49 -10.91 -18.30
N ILE A 265 6.65 -10.25 -18.52
CA ILE A 265 7.41 -10.39 -19.78
C ILE A 265 7.83 -11.86 -19.98
N LEU A 266 8.31 -12.52 -18.94
CA LEU A 266 8.74 -13.93 -19.01
C LEU A 266 7.57 -14.92 -19.11
N GLU A 267 6.40 -14.56 -18.63
CA GLU A 267 5.16 -15.33 -18.81
C GLU A 267 4.68 -15.28 -20.28
N MET A 268 4.91 -14.15 -20.98
CA MET A 268 4.42 -13.94 -22.36
C MET A 268 5.48 -14.25 -23.43
N TYR A 269 6.77 -14.05 -23.14
CA TYR A 269 7.84 -14.07 -24.13
C TYR A 269 9.07 -14.85 -23.66
N GLN A 270 9.90 -15.25 -24.62
CA GLN A 270 11.20 -15.88 -24.37
C GLN A 270 12.34 -14.97 -24.89
N PRO A 271 12.69 -13.90 -24.16
CA PRO A 271 13.78 -13.03 -24.56
C PRO A 271 15.11 -13.81 -24.56
N LYS A 272 16.04 -13.45 -25.46
CA LYS A 272 17.41 -14.02 -25.41
C LYS A 272 18.16 -13.59 -24.17
N LYS A 273 17.83 -12.40 -23.65
CA LYS A 273 18.38 -11.81 -22.44
C LYS A 273 17.41 -10.75 -21.90
N LEU A 274 17.24 -10.73 -20.57
CA LEU A 274 16.50 -9.70 -19.87
C LEU A 274 17.39 -9.17 -18.74
N ILE A 275 17.56 -7.85 -18.63
CA ILE A 275 18.18 -7.20 -17.48
C ILE A 275 17.07 -6.56 -16.63
N ALA A 276 16.95 -7.00 -15.39
CA ALA A 276 16.09 -6.37 -14.38
C ALA A 276 16.95 -5.45 -13.52
N LEU A 277 16.77 -4.13 -13.69
CA LEU A 277 17.58 -3.09 -13.07
C LEU A 277 16.79 -2.32 -12.02
N ASP A 278 17.31 -2.20 -10.80
CA ASP A 278 16.76 -1.31 -9.76
C ASP A 278 17.91 -0.80 -8.85
N GLN A 279 17.72 0.37 -8.25
CA GLN A 279 18.70 0.94 -7.32
C GLN A 279 18.63 0.34 -5.90
N ASP A 280 17.53 -0.31 -5.54
CA ASP A 280 17.28 -0.87 -4.20
C ASP A 280 17.53 -2.37 -4.18
N GLU A 281 18.70 -2.78 -3.67
CA GLU A 281 19.10 -4.18 -3.53
C GLU A 281 18.09 -5.03 -2.73
N LYS A 282 17.47 -4.44 -1.67
CA LYS A 282 16.49 -5.17 -0.86
C LYS A 282 15.21 -5.46 -1.64
N ARG A 283 14.82 -4.52 -2.50
CA ARG A 283 13.66 -4.72 -3.36
C ARG A 283 13.96 -5.69 -4.50
N LEU A 284 15.21 -5.72 -5.01
CA LEU A 284 15.63 -6.65 -6.05
C LEU A 284 15.63 -8.12 -5.58
N LYS A 285 15.85 -8.40 -4.29
CA LYS A 285 15.67 -9.76 -3.76
C LYS A 285 14.27 -10.31 -4.01
N ARG A 286 13.26 -9.45 -3.98
CA ARG A 286 11.87 -9.84 -4.28
C ARG A 286 11.68 -10.22 -5.76
N VAL A 287 12.50 -9.68 -6.66
CA VAL A 287 12.48 -10.10 -8.07
C VAL A 287 12.86 -11.57 -8.17
N SER A 288 14.01 -11.99 -7.61
CA SER A 288 14.42 -13.39 -7.58
C SER A 288 13.39 -14.29 -6.91
N GLU A 289 12.94 -13.93 -5.70
CA GLU A 289 11.91 -14.67 -4.96
C GLU A 289 10.63 -14.88 -5.78
N ASN A 290 10.17 -13.83 -6.51
CA ASN A 290 9.00 -13.91 -7.35
C ASN A 290 9.23 -14.79 -8.59
N LEU A 291 10.38 -14.66 -9.26
CA LEU A 291 10.71 -15.48 -10.42
C LEU A 291 10.82 -16.98 -10.05
N GLU A 292 11.46 -17.28 -8.91
CA GLU A 292 11.56 -18.64 -8.36
C GLU A 292 10.17 -19.21 -8.06
N ARG A 293 9.32 -18.48 -7.31
CA ARG A 293 7.95 -18.91 -6.98
C ARG A 293 7.08 -19.15 -8.22
N LEU A 294 7.23 -18.31 -9.24
CA LEU A 294 6.47 -18.40 -10.49
C LEU A 294 7.04 -19.46 -11.45
N ALA A 295 8.11 -20.17 -11.04
CA ALA A 295 8.83 -21.15 -11.85
C ALA A 295 9.29 -20.58 -13.22
N LEU A 296 9.64 -19.30 -13.26
CA LEU A 296 10.13 -18.63 -14.46
C LEU A 296 11.64 -18.86 -14.63
N ASN A 297 12.05 -19.01 -15.88
CA ASN A 297 13.43 -19.35 -16.18
C ASN A 297 14.38 -18.16 -15.98
N GLU A 298 15.11 -18.16 -14.86
CA GLU A 298 16.11 -17.13 -14.52
C GLU A 298 17.38 -17.17 -15.38
N LYS A 299 17.60 -18.21 -16.15
CA LYS A 299 18.85 -18.40 -16.94
C LYS A 299 19.15 -17.23 -17.89
N TYR A 300 18.12 -16.54 -18.33
CA TYR A 300 18.22 -15.43 -19.24
C TYR A 300 18.03 -14.07 -18.59
N VAL A 301 17.95 -14.02 -17.25
CA VAL A 301 17.69 -12.83 -16.46
C VAL A 301 18.91 -12.43 -15.65
N ASP A 302 19.43 -11.24 -15.92
CA ASP A 302 20.46 -10.60 -15.10
C ASP A 302 19.78 -9.60 -14.16
N ILE A 303 19.87 -9.81 -12.85
CA ILE A 303 19.34 -8.90 -11.83
C ILE A 303 20.48 -7.99 -11.36
N ILE A 304 20.36 -6.68 -11.61
CA ILE A 304 21.45 -5.72 -11.42
C ILE A 304 21.02 -4.59 -10.48
N THR A 305 21.76 -4.41 -9.39
CA THR A 305 21.61 -3.23 -8.52
C THR A 305 22.39 -2.07 -9.11
N ALA A 306 21.70 -1.08 -9.70
CA ALA A 306 22.34 0.13 -10.21
C ALA A 306 21.33 1.29 -10.35
N ASP A 307 21.87 2.50 -10.42
CA ASP A 307 21.11 3.73 -10.66
C ASP A 307 20.83 3.90 -12.17
N ALA A 308 19.57 3.80 -12.56
CA ALA A 308 19.13 3.94 -13.96
C ALA A 308 19.46 5.30 -14.59
N VAL A 309 19.79 6.33 -13.79
CA VAL A 309 20.27 7.62 -14.30
C VAL A 309 21.68 7.52 -14.88
N LYS A 310 22.51 6.56 -14.40
CA LYS A 310 23.95 6.50 -14.68
C LYS A 310 24.40 5.19 -15.29
N TRP A 311 23.62 4.14 -15.10
CA TRP A 311 23.99 2.80 -15.56
C TRP A 311 24.02 2.73 -17.08
N THR A 312 24.99 2.00 -17.62
CA THR A 312 25.13 1.78 -19.05
C THR A 312 25.11 0.29 -19.36
N SER A 313 24.29 -0.08 -20.33
CA SER A 313 24.20 -1.44 -20.83
C SER A 313 25.44 -1.83 -21.63
N PRO A 314 25.89 -3.10 -21.57
CA PRO A 314 27.00 -3.60 -22.39
C PRO A 314 26.69 -3.63 -23.89
N GLU A 315 25.42 -3.68 -24.29
CA GLU A 315 24.93 -3.62 -25.67
C GLU A 315 23.60 -2.87 -25.75
N LEU A 316 23.21 -2.39 -26.91
CA LEU A 316 21.93 -1.72 -27.11
C LEU A 316 20.78 -2.72 -27.04
N ALA A 317 19.72 -2.34 -26.32
CA ALA A 317 18.53 -3.16 -26.14
C ALA A 317 17.59 -3.09 -27.36
N ASP A 318 16.89 -4.17 -27.63
CA ASP A 318 15.80 -4.19 -28.60
C ASP A 318 14.51 -3.56 -28.03
N CYS A 319 14.33 -3.64 -26.71
CA CYS A 319 13.21 -3.05 -25.99
C CYS A 319 13.64 -2.64 -24.57
N ILE A 320 13.15 -1.51 -24.12
CA ILE A 320 13.32 -1.05 -22.73
C ILE A 320 11.94 -0.79 -22.14
N VAL A 321 11.61 -1.50 -21.06
CA VAL A 321 10.46 -1.21 -20.22
C VAL A 321 10.91 -0.28 -19.12
N LEU A 322 10.31 0.91 -19.03
CA LEU A 322 10.66 1.92 -18.04
C LEU A 322 9.47 2.21 -17.13
N ASP A 323 9.43 1.54 -15.99
CA ASP A 323 8.49 1.84 -14.90
C ASP A 323 9.11 2.80 -13.88
N ALA A 324 9.36 4.02 -14.36
CA ALA A 324 10.10 5.03 -13.61
C ALA A 324 9.42 5.38 -12.28
N PRO A 325 10.20 5.75 -11.23
CA PRO A 325 9.64 6.25 -9.98
C PRO A 325 8.63 7.35 -10.21
N CYS A 326 7.48 7.29 -9.55
CA CYS A 326 6.41 8.26 -9.70
C CYS A 326 5.91 8.78 -8.33
N SER A 327 4.93 9.68 -8.34
CA SER A 327 4.28 10.18 -7.12
C SER A 327 3.56 9.08 -6.34
N ALA A 328 3.23 7.99 -6.98
CA ALA A 328 2.43 6.87 -6.48
C ALA A 328 1.00 7.26 -6.02
N ILE A 329 0.49 8.43 -6.42
CA ILE A 329 -0.86 8.88 -6.06
C ILE A 329 -1.93 7.94 -6.62
N GLY A 330 -1.71 7.34 -7.79
CA GLY A 330 -2.62 6.36 -8.40
C GLY A 330 -2.86 5.10 -7.56
N VAL A 331 -1.93 4.75 -6.66
CA VAL A 331 -2.05 3.59 -5.77
C VAL A 331 -2.38 3.95 -4.31
N ILE A 332 -2.89 5.15 -4.06
CA ILE A 332 -3.22 5.67 -2.73
C ILE A 332 -4.27 4.83 -1.99
N ARG A 333 -5.10 4.08 -2.70
CA ARG A 333 -6.06 3.12 -2.11
C ARG A 333 -5.33 1.94 -1.45
N ARG A 334 -4.25 1.44 -2.07
CA ARG A 334 -3.40 0.35 -1.54
C ARG A 334 -2.40 0.84 -0.52
N HIS A 335 -1.86 2.04 -0.73
CA HIS A 335 -0.82 2.68 0.09
C HIS A 335 -1.35 3.99 0.69
N PRO A 336 -2.23 3.91 1.69
CA PRO A 336 -2.91 5.09 2.23
C PRO A 336 -1.97 6.07 2.96
N ASP A 337 -0.77 5.63 3.35
CA ASP A 337 0.31 6.46 3.90
C ASP A 337 0.79 7.55 2.93
N ILE A 338 0.59 7.38 1.63
CA ILE A 338 0.85 8.42 0.61
C ILE A 338 0.15 9.73 0.95
N ARG A 339 -1.04 9.68 1.57
CA ARG A 339 -1.77 10.88 2.03
C ARG A 339 -0.99 11.74 3.02
N LEU A 340 -0.13 11.12 3.80
CA LEU A 340 0.69 11.77 4.81
C LEU A 340 2.10 12.05 4.32
N LEU A 341 2.69 11.12 3.57
CA LEU A 341 4.09 11.15 3.19
C LEU A 341 4.36 12.06 1.99
N ARG A 342 3.42 12.17 1.04
CA ARG A 342 3.64 13.00 -0.16
C ARG A 342 3.40 14.47 0.09
N GLN A 343 4.30 15.27 -0.47
CA GLN A 343 4.23 16.73 -0.45
C GLN A 343 4.16 17.28 -1.88
N SER A 344 3.66 18.50 -2.04
CA SER A 344 3.51 19.13 -3.36
C SER A 344 4.84 19.27 -4.11
N GLY A 345 5.94 19.51 -3.38
CA GLY A 345 7.28 19.64 -3.95
C GLY A 345 7.88 18.34 -4.51
N ASP A 346 7.35 17.18 -4.10
CA ASP A 346 7.84 15.88 -4.55
C ASP A 346 7.54 15.65 -6.04
N ILE A 347 6.43 16.21 -6.54
CA ILE A 347 6.03 16.04 -7.93
C ILE A 347 7.11 16.56 -8.89
N ALA A 348 7.60 17.79 -8.66
CA ALA A 348 8.64 18.38 -9.52
C ALA A 348 9.95 17.58 -9.49
N LYS A 349 10.37 17.13 -8.31
CA LYS A 349 11.57 16.29 -8.13
C LYS A 349 11.43 14.96 -8.89
N THR A 350 10.26 14.33 -8.76
CA THR A 350 9.98 13.06 -9.44
C THR A 350 9.99 13.21 -10.94
N VAL A 351 9.35 14.27 -11.48
CA VAL A 351 9.38 14.56 -12.93
C VAL A 351 10.81 14.77 -13.45
N GLN A 352 11.63 15.48 -12.68
CA GLN A 352 13.04 15.68 -13.07
C GLN A 352 13.81 14.34 -13.09
N LEU A 353 13.60 13.49 -12.07
CA LEU A 353 14.23 12.16 -12.03
C LEU A 353 13.77 11.29 -13.21
N GLN A 354 12.47 11.27 -13.52
CA GLN A 354 11.92 10.54 -14.67
C GLN A 354 12.57 10.96 -15.97
N LYS A 355 12.78 12.28 -16.19
CA LYS A 355 13.46 12.79 -17.37
C LYS A 355 14.92 12.30 -17.46
N GLN A 356 15.65 12.36 -16.36
CA GLN A 356 17.04 11.91 -16.31
C GLN A 356 17.16 10.40 -16.62
N ILE A 357 16.27 9.59 -16.06
CA ILE A 357 16.23 8.15 -16.33
C ILE A 357 15.90 7.91 -17.80
N LEU A 358 14.87 8.57 -18.33
CA LEU A 358 14.45 8.41 -19.72
C LEU A 358 15.57 8.81 -20.69
N GLU A 359 16.23 9.94 -20.45
CA GLU A 359 17.34 10.42 -21.28
C GLU A 359 18.50 9.41 -21.33
N ASN A 360 18.84 8.80 -20.19
CA ASN A 360 19.89 7.78 -20.15
C ASN A 360 19.45 6.47 -20.82
N MET A 361 18.23 6.00 -20.53
CA MET A 361 17.72 4.74 -21.09
C MET A 361 17.49 4.85 -22.60
N TRP A 362 17.05 6.01 -23.10
CA TRP A 362 16.84 6.24 -24.52
C TRP A 362 18.10 6.01 -25.37
N GLN A 363 19.26 6.40 -24.86
CA GLN A 363 20.55 6.21 -25.54
C GLN A 363 21.00 4.75 -25.60
N GLN A 364 20.34 3.86 -24.89
CA GLN A 364 20.66 2.44 -24.82
C GLN A 364 19.69 1.57 -25.63
N LEU A 365 18.74 2.19 -26.33
CA LEU A 365 17.81 1.56 -27.25
C LEU A 365 18.38 1.58 -28.67
N LYS A 366 18.15 0.49 -29.44
CA LYS A 366 18.55 0.38 -30.88
C LYS A 366 17.81 1.36 -31.76
#